data_dd0ebde2b7bf1c7eccddfc38513f8ad9
#
_entry.id   dd0ebde2b7bf1c7eccddfc38513f8ad9
#
_cell.length_a   1.000
_cell.length_b   1.000
_cell.length_c   1.000
_cell.angle_alpha   90.00
_cell.angle_beta   90.00
_cell.angle_gamma   90.00
#
_symmetry.space_group_name_H-M   'P 1'
#
loop_
_entity.id
_entity.type
_entity.pdbx_description
1 polymer ?
#
loop_
_entity_poly.entity_id
_entity_poly.type
_entity_poly.pdbx_seq_one_letter_code
_entity_poly.pdbx_strand_id
1 'polypeptide(L)'
;LGAGGIAFLAGKWEESTKEQSYAQLLKTTRAVCDYAAGKNMNVELEVFDFDMDKAALIGPAPLAARFAADMRTTHHNFGLLVDLSHFPTTYETSRFVIRTLRPYITHLHFGNAVVKPGCDGYGDLHPRMGYPNSANDTSELLDFLRVLKDEGFFNAEHPYVLSMEVTLRPGEDEGIVLANTKRVLNRAWALLED
;
A
#
# COMPACT_ATOMS: atom_id res chain seq x y z
N LEU A 1 15.98 10.63 -13.42
CA LEU A 1 15.88 10.44 -11.98
C LEU A 1 16.37 9.07 -11.52
N GLY A 2 16.54 8.10 -12.43
CA GLY A 2 16.99 6.74 -12.09
C GLY A 2 15.95 5.89 -11.36
N ALA A 3 14.65 6.20 -11.52
CA ALA A 3 13.59 5.40 -10.90
C ALA A 3 13.54 4.00 -11.51
N GLY A 4 13.41 2.97 -10.67
CA GLY A 4 13.25 1.56 -11.06
C GLY A 4 11.81 1.16 -11.37
N GLY A 5 10.84 1.99 -11.06
CA GLY A 5 9.42 1.73 -11.28
C GLY A 5 8.56 2.97 -11.16
N ILE A 6 7.28 2.80 -11.47
CA ILE A 6 6.22 3.79 -11.26
C ILE A 6 5.05 3.13 -10.57
N ALA A 7 4.42 3.85 -9.64
CA ALA A 7 3.19 3.43 -9.00
C ALA A 7 2.00 4.29 -9.47
N PHE A 8 0.82 3.70 -9.47
CA PHE A 8 -0.43 4.38 -9.81
C PHE A 8 -1.60 3.74 -9.06
N LEU A 9 -2.71 4.45 -8.95
CA LEU A 9 -3.96 3.93 -8.38
C LEU A 9 -4.98 3.61 -9.48
N ALA A 10 -5.88 2.67 -9.19
CA ALA A 10 -7.01 2.38 -10.06
C ALA A 10 -8.01 3.57 -10.09
N GLY A 11 -8.81 3.66 -11.14
CA GLY A 11 -9.93 4.58 -11.19
C GLY A 11 -10.99 4.25 -10.13
N LYS A 12 -12.06 5.07 -10.06
CA LYS A 12 -13.12 4.88 -9.07
C LYS A 12 -13.94 3.61 -9.30
N TRP A 13 -14.42 3.04 -8.19
CA TRP A 13 -15.43 2.00 -8.19
C TRP A 13 -16.81 2.57 -8.51
N GLU A 14 -17.49 1.97 -9.47
CA GLU A 14 -18.91 2.20 -9.75
C GLU A 14 -19.57 0.87 -10.09
N GLU A 15 -20.59 0.47 -9.34
CA GLU A 15 -21.25 -0.83 -9.49
C GLU A 15 -21.75 -1.08 -10.90
N SER A 16 -22.33 -0.05 -11.56
CA SER A 16 -22.89 -0.17 -12.91
C SER A 16 -21.88 -0.36 -14.02
N THR A 17 -20.61 0.04 -13.80
CA THR A 17 -19.56 0.02 -14.83
C THR A 17 -18.34 -0.78 -14.43
N LYS A 18 -18.35 -1.45 -13.27
CA LYS A 18 -17.17 -2.12 -12.69
C LYS A 18 -16.48 -3.10 -13.64
N GLU A 19 -17.24 -3.93 -14.35
CA GLU A 19 -16.65 -4.92 -15.27
C GLU A 19 -16.00 -4.26 -16.49
N GLN A 20 -16.65 -3.22 -17.03
CA GLN A 20 -16.07 -2.44 -18.13
C GLN A 20 -14.83 -1.68 -17.68
N SER A 21 -14.89 -1.08 -16.50
CA SER A 21 -13.76 -0.35 -15.89
C SER A 21 -12.58 -1.30 -15.60
N TYR A 22 -12.86 -2.50 -15.10
CA TYR A 22 -11.86 -3.53 -14.89
C TYR A 22 -11.16 -3.94 -16.20
N ALA A 23 -11.94 -4.22 -17.24
CA ALA A 23 -11.39 -4.57 -18.55
C ALA A 23 -10.56 -3.42 -19.16
N GLN A 24 -11.01 -2.18 -19.00
CA GLN A 24 -10.28 -1.00 -19.45
C GLN A 24 -8.99 -0.80 -18.65
N LEU A 25 -9.03 -0.99 -17.33
CA LEU A 25 -7.85 -0.91 -16.46
C LEU A 25 -6.80 -1.95 -16.88
N LEU A 26 -7.20 -3.22 -17.12
CA LEU A 26 -6.30 -4.25 -17.65
C LEU A 26 -5.63 -3.81 -18.96
N LYS A 27 -6.43 -3.34 -19.91
CA LYS A 27 -5.93 -2.88 -21.21
C LYS A 27 -4.91 -1.74 -21.08
N THR A 28 -5.24 -0.74 -20.27
CA THR A 28 -4.38 0.44 -20.08
C THR A 28 -3.11 0.05 -19.33
N THR A 29 -3.21 -0.74 -18.26
CA THR A 29 -2.05 -1.17 -17.48
C THR A 29 -1.09 -2.03 -18.32
N ARG A 30 -1.59 -2.91 -19.17
CA ARG A 30 -0.76 -3.68 -20.11
C ARG A 30 0.04 -2.77 -21.03
N ALA A 31 -0.57 -1.76 -21.64
CA ALA A 31 0.12 -0.80 -22.48
C ALA A 31 1.18 0.00 -21.72
N VAL A 32 0.93 0.35 -20.45
CA VAL A 32 1.93 1.00 -19.59
C VAL A 32 3.07 0.04 -19.27
N CYS A 33 2.78 -1.22 -18.97
CA CYS A 33 3.81 -2.24 -18.72
C CYS A 33 4.69 -2.50 -19.95
N ASP A 34 4.11 -2.56 -21.16
CA ASP A 34 4.87 -2.69 -22.41
C ASP A 34 5.85 -1.53 -22.59
N TYR A 35 5.38 -0.31 -22.38
CA TYR A 35 6.24 0.89 -22.47
C TYR A 35 7.34 0.88 -21.40
N ALA A 36 6.99 0.57 -20.15
CA ALA A 36 7.90 0.52 -19.01
C ALA A 36 8.97 -0.58 -19.17
N ALA A 37 8.61 -1.73 -19.73
CA ALA A 37 9.54 -2.82 -20.01
C ALA A 37 10.69 -2.37 -20.94
N GLY A 38 10.39 -1.55 -21.95
CA GLY A 38 11.40 -0.94 -22.83
C GLY A 38 12.34 0.06 -22.13
N LYS A 39 12.05 0.39 -20.86
CA LYS A 39 12.86 1.25 -19.99
C LYS A 39 13.46 0.52 -18.79
N ASN A 40 13.30 -0.79 -18.71
CA ASN A 40 13.68 -1.62 -17.56
C ASN A 40 13.01 -1.14 -16.25
N MET A 41 11.74 -0.76 -16.32
CA MET A 41 10.97 -0.25 -15.18
C MET A 41 9.83 -1.21 -14.81
N ASN A 42 9.57 -1.30 -13.53
CA ASN A 42 8.36 -1.95 -13.00
C ASN A 42 7.16 -1.00 -13.02
N VAL A 43 5.99 -1.58 -13.06
CA VAL A 43 4.70 -0.87 -12.94
C VAL A 43 3.97 -1.46 -11.75
N GLU A 44 3.56 -0.62 -10.81
CA GLU A 44 2.97 -1.03 -9.55
C GLU A 44 1.60 -0.40 -9.38
N LEU A 45 0.59 -1.25 -9.13
CA LEU A 45 -0.73 -0.78 -8.72
C LEU A 45 -0.76 -0.69 -7.20
N GLU A 46 -1.08 0.47 -6.68
CA GLU A 46 -1.34 0.64 -5.25
C GLU A 46 -2.78 0.28 -4.91
N VAL A 47 -2.94 -0.47 -3.81
CA VAL A 47 -4.22 -1.01 -3.35
C VAL A 47 -4.83 -0.04 -2.33
N PHE A 48 -5.98 0.56 -2.67
CA PHE A 48 -6.68 1.55 -1.85
C PHE A 48 -8.04 1.07 -1.33
N ASP A 49 -8.69 1.92 -0.53
CA ASP A 49 -10.08 1.73 -0.11
C ASP A 49 -11.06 1.71 -1.29
N PHE A 50 -12.19 1.04 -1.11
CA PHE A 50 -13.25 1.00 -2.13
C PHE A 50 -14.50 1.82 -1.75
N ASP A 51 -14.67 2.23 -0.49
CA ASP A 51 -15.91 2.89 -0.02
C ASP A 51 -15.68 4.11 0.90
N MET A 52 -14.46 4.40 1.29
CA MET A 52 -14.19 5.43 2.30
C MET A 52 -13.79 6.79 1.72
N ASP A 53 -12.73 6.85 0.90
CA ASP A 53 -12.15 8.09 0.40
C ASP A 53 -11.85 8.02 -1.10
N LYS A 54 -10.93 7.17 -1.52
CA LYS A 54 -10.57 7.00 -2.94
C LYS A 54 -11.68 6.27 -3.71
N ALA A 55 -12.41 5.40 -3.04
CA ALA A 55 -13.41 4.53 -3.66
C ALA A 55 -12.84 3.85 -4.90
N ALA A 56 -11.67 3.23 -4.75
CA ALA A 56 -10.89 2.69 -5.85
C ALA A 56 -11.54 1.44 -6.47
N LEU A 57 -11.42 1.29 -7.78
CA LEU A 57 -11.88 0.10 -8.51
C LEU A 57 -11.19 -1.18 -8.01
N ILE A 58 -9.91 -1.08 -7.64
CA ILE A 58 -9.14 -2.17 -7.04
C ILE A 58 -8.86 -1.80 -5.58
N GLY A 59 -9.64 -2.38 -4.67
CA GLY A 59 -9.61 -2.13 -3.23
C GLY A 59 -9.21 -3.38 -2.45
N PRO A 60 -10.13 -4.22 -1.95
CA PRO A 60 -9.81 -5.36 -1.10
C PRO A 60 -8.84 -6.37 -1.73
N ALA A 61 -8.03 -6.99 -0.87
CA ALA A 61 -6.95 -7.88 -1.28
C ALA A 61 -7.38 -9.00 -2.27
N PRO A 62 -8.54 -9.68 -2.16
CA PRO A 62 -8.94 -10.68 -3.14
C PRO A 62 -9.12 -10.13 -4.56
N LEU A 63 -9.64 -8.90 -4.69
CA LEU A 63 -9.79 -8.25 -5.99
C LEU A 63 -8.44 -7.81 -6.56
N ALA A 64 -7.57 -7.29 -5.70
CA ALA A 64 -6.19 -6.93 -6.07
C ALA A 64 -5.39 -8.17 -6.52
N ALA A 65 -5.54 -9.31 -5.82
CA ALA A 65 -4.93 -10.57 -6.22
C ALA A 65 -5.41 -11.04 -7.60
N ARG A 66 -6.72 -10.96 -7.87
CA ARG A 66 -7.30 -11.29 -9.17
C ARG A 66 -6.70 -10.41 -10.27
N PHE A 67 -6.68 -9.10 -10.06
CA PHE A 67 -6.13 -8.16 -11.04
C PHE A 67 -4.64 -8.44 -11.31
N ALA A 68 -3.86 -8.65 -10.27
CA ALA A 68 -2.43 -8.95 -10.40
C ALA A 68 -2.19 -10.30 -11.11
N ALA A 69 -3.01 -11.31 -10.83
CA ALA A 69 -2.96 -12.59 -11.55
C ALA A 69 -3.22 -12.39 -13.05
N ASP A 70 -4.27 -11.65 -13.41
CA ASP A 70 -4.61 -11.36 -14.80
C ASP A 70 -3.50 -10.57 -15.53
N MET A 71 -2.84 -9.64 -14.83
CA MET A 71 -1.70 -8.89 -15.35
C MET A 71 -0.46 -9.78 -15.55
N ARG A 72 -0.13 -10.60 -14.54
CA ARG A 72 1.07 -11.46 -14.55
C ARG A 72 1.03 -12.59 -15.56
N THR A 73 -0.12 -12.89 -16.17
CA THR A 73 -0.21 -13.83 -17.31
C THR A 73 0.66 -13.40 -18.49
N THR A 74 0.91 -12.09 -18.64
CA THR A 74 1.61 -11.53 -19.80
C THR A 74 2.68 -10.50 -19.46
N HIS A 75 2.65 -9.89 -18.27
CA HIS A 75 3.53 -8.76 -17.89
C HIS A 75 4.24 -9.04 -16.57
N HIS A 76 5.44 -9.58 -16.62
CA HIS A 76 6.24 -9.91 -15.42
C HIS A 76 6.79 -8.67 -14.69
N ASN A 77 6.83 -7.51 -15.37
CA ASN A 77 7.20 -6.24 -14.78
C ASN A 77 6.04 -5.50 -14.08
N PHE A 78 4.89 -6.17 -13.89
CA PHE A 78 3.78 -5.68 -13.08
C PHE A 78 3.89 -6.20 -11.63
N GLY A 79 3.56 -5.37 -10.66
CA GLY A 79 3.47 -5.72 -9.24
C GLY A 79 2.40 -4.92 -8.51
N LEU A 80 2.29 -5.19 -7.21
CA LEU A 80 1.44 -4.44 -6.30
C LEU A 80 2.30 -3.66 -5.29
N LEU A 81 1.90 -2.42 -5.05
CA LEU A 81 2.31 -1.62 -3.92
C LEU A 81 1.25 -1.78 -2.82
N VAL A 82 1.68 -2.13 -1.63
CA VAL A 82 0.80 -2.39 -0.49
C VAL A 82 1.21 -1.53 0.69
N ASP A 83 0.28 -0.68 1.17
CA ASP A 83 0.48 0.21 2.30
C ASP A 83 -0.33 -0.24 3.52
N LEU A 84 0.32 -0.27 4.68
CA LEU A 84 -0.31 -0.53 5.97
C LEU A 84 -1.45 0.46 6.27
N SER A 85 -1.36 1.71 5.80
CA SER A 85 -2.40 2.73 6.01
C SER A 85 -3.76 2.35 5.42
N HIS A 86 -3.77 1.50 4.38
CA HIS A 86 -4.99 1.12 3.68
C HIS A 86 -5.68 -0.11 4.29
N PHE A 87 -5.06 -0.87 5.19
CA PHE A 87 -5.69 -2.04 5.79
C PHE A 87 -6.91 -1.69 6.65
N PRO A 88 -6.85 -0.66 7.52
CA PRO A 88 -8.06 -0.24 8.23
C PRO A 88 -9.14 0.34 7.32
N THR A 89 -8.78 0.91 6.17
CA THR A 89 -9.75 1.48 5.21
C THR A 89 -10.41 0.40 4.33
N THR A 90 -9.78 -0.77 4.18
CA THR A 90 -10.36 -1.95 3.52
C THR A 90 -10.95 -2.95 4.52
N TYR A 91 -10.87 -2.65 5.82
CA TYR A 91 -11.33 -3.53 6.93
C TYR A 91 -10.61 -4.88 6.97
N GLU A 92 -9.35 -4.90 6.55
CA GLU A 92 -8.52 -6.10 6.44
C GLU A 92 -7.37 -6.09 7.46
N THR A 93 -6.84 -7.27 7.79
CA THR A 93 -5.68 -7.43 8.69
C THR A 93 -4.39 -7.59 7.90
N SER A 94 -3.24 -7.21 8.50
CA SER A 94 -1.91 -7.41 7.90
C SER A 94 -1.72 -8.84 7.40
N ARG A 95 -2.05 -9.82 8.22
CA ARG A 95 -1.92 -11.25 7.88
C ARG A 95 -2.74 -11.64 6.66
N PHE A 96 -3.98 -11.18 6.58
CA PHE A 96 -4.86 -11.51 5.46
C PHE A 96 -4.35 -10.87 4.16
N VAL A 97 -4.06 -9.57 4.19
CA VAL A 97 -3.61 -8.83 2.99
C VAL A 97 -2.28 -9.37 2.49
N ILE A 98 -1.27 -9.46 3.36
CA ILE A 98 0.08 -9.87 2.96
C ILE A 98 0.07 -11.30 2.40
N ARG A 99 -0.63 -12.25 3.03
CA ARG A 99 -0.71 -13.63 2.53
C ARG A 99 -1.44 -13.74 1.20
N THR A 100 -2.54 -13.00 1.05
CA THR A 100 -3.34 -13.01 -0.19
C THR A 100 -2.55 -12.41 -1.35
N LEU A 101 -1.80 -11.35 -1.11
CA LEU A 101 -1.09 -10.60 -2.15
C LEU A 101 0.38 -11.00 -2.33
N ARG A 102 0.92 -11.86 -1.46
CA ARG A 102 2.34 -12.22 -1.40
C ARG A 102 3.01 -12.46 -2.76
N PRO A 103 2.41 -13.21 -3.72
CA PRO A 103 3.06 -13.48 -5.00
C PRO A 103 3.23 -12.25 -5.90
N TYR A 104 2.51 -11.17 -5.59
CA TYR A 104 2.39 -10.00 -6.46
C TYR A 104 3.01 -8.73 -5.86
N ILE A 105 3.31 -8.71 -4.55
CA ILE A 105 3.89 -7.56 -3.86
C ILE A 105 5.31 -7.33 -4.37
N THR A 106 5.59 -6.10 -4.79
CA THR A 106 6.91 -5.63 -5.21
C THR A 106 7.40 -4.44 -4.41
N HIS A 107 6.48 -3.72 -3.76
CA HIS A 107 6.77 -2.53 -2.97
C HIS A 107 5.84 -2.48 -1.76
N LEU A 108 6.36 -1.99 -0.65
CA LEU A 108 5.64 -1.88 0.61
C LEU A 108 5.74 -0.45 1.14
N HIS A 109 4.61 0.07 1.61
CA HIS A 109 4.56 1.30 2.40
C HIS A 109 4.10 1.01 3.82
N PHE A 110 4.45 1.88 4.74
CA PHE A 110 3.79 1.98 6.03
C PHE A 110 3.42 3.43 6.31
N GLY A 111 2.18 3.62 6.64
CA GLY A 111 1.57 4.90 6.91
C GLY A 111 0.41 4.73 7.90
N ASN A 112 -0.43 5.74 7.97
CA ASN A 112 -1.51 5.81 8.92
C ASN A 112 -2.76 6.40 8.28
N ALA A 113 -3.93 6.06 8.80
CA ALA A 113 -5.21 6.61 8.38
C ALA A 113 -6.11 6.88 9.59
N VAL A 114 -7.07 7.77 9.45
CA VAL A 114 -8.14 7.98 10.42
C VAL A 114 -9.43 7.43 9.82
N VAL A 115 -9.91 6.31 10.36
CA VAL A 115 -11.12 5.64 9.86
C VAL A 115 -12.37 5.95 10.67
N LYS A 116 -12.25 6.78 11.71
CA LYS A 116 -13.39 7.20 12.54
C LYS A 116 -14.07 8.42 11.92
N PRO A 117 -15.34 8.30 11.45
CA PRO A 117 -16.06 9.42 10.85
C PRO A 117 -16.16 10.62 11.78
N GLY A 118 -16.02 11.82 11.22
CA GLY A 118 -16.12 13.09 11.94
C GLY A 118 -14.87 13.48 12.74
N CYS A 119 -13.83 12.65 12.76
CA CYS A 119 -12.55 13.02 13.34
C CYS A 119 -11.69 13.79 12.34
N ASP A 120 -10.82 14.67 12.87
CA ASP A 120 -9.81 15.32 12.03
C ASP A 120 -8.88 14.29 11.39
N GLY A 121 -8.59 14.50 10.11
CA GLY A 121 -7.77 13.57 9.34
C GLY A 121 -8.52 12.35 8.79
N TYR A 122 -9.88 12.29 8.90
CA TYR A 122 -10.68 11.18 8.35
C TYR A 122 -10.39 10.95 6.87
N GLY A 123 -10.20 9.68 6.50
CA GLY A 123 -9.87 9.24 5.16
C GLY A 123 -8.39 8.88 4.99
N ASP A 124 -7.98 8.83 3.73
CA ASP A 124 -6.63 8.47 3.30
C ASP A 124 -5.73 9.73 3.23
N LEU A 125 -5.42 10.30 4.40
CA LEU A 125 -4.66 11.53 4.52
C LEU A 125 -3.26 11.34 5.13
N HIS A 126 -2.86 10.11 5.37
CA HIS A 126 -1.53 9.71 5.87
C HIS A 126 -0.98 10.57 7.01
N PRO A 127 -1.73 10.82 8.10
CA PRO A 127 -1.20 11.55 9.24
C PRO A 127 -0.05 10.76 9.88
N ARG A 128 0.77 11.41 10.70
CA ARG A 128 1.84 10.73 11.43
C ARG A 128 1.34 9.53 12.24
N MET A 129 2.20 8.55 12.46
CA MET A 129 1.91 7.40 13.32
C MET A 129 1.49 7.87 14.71
N GLY A 130 0.45 7.25 15.28
CA GLY A 130 -0.14 7.65 16.56
C GLY A 130 -0.84 9.01 16.55
N TYR A 131 -1.30 9.49 15.40
CA TYR A 131 -2.16 10.67 15.32
C TYR A 131 -3.48 10.45 16.08
N PRO A 132 -4.09 11.48 16.70
CA PRO A 132 -5.34 11.29 17.43
C PRO A 132 -6.44 10.61 16.61
N ASN A 133 -7.05 9.57 17.15
CA ASN A 133 -8.08 8.74 16.52
C ASN A 133 -7.63 7.99 15.26
N SER A 134 -6.34 7.94 14.97
CA SER A 134 -5.83 7.16 13.84
C SER A 134 -5.73 5.66 14.16
N ALA A 135 -5.57 4.87 13.12
CA ALA A 135 -5.61 3.41 13.20
C ALA A 135 -4.24 2.80 13.53
N ASN A 136 -3.14 3.44 13.12
CA ASN A 136 -1.82 2.82 13.18
C ASN A 136 -0.85 3.60 14.10
N ASP A 137 -0.15 2.82 14.93
CA ASP A 137 1.00 3.26 15.74
C ASP A 137 2.02 2.12 15.81
N THR A 138 2.86 2.10 16.83
CA THR A 138 3.93 1.11 17.02
C THR A 138 3.41 -0.34 17.04
N SER A 139 2.24 -0.60 17.64
CA SER A 139 1.65 -1.96 17.74
C SER A 139 1.21 -2.51 16.39
N GLU A 140 0.56 -1.71 15.58
CA GLU A 140 0.08 -2.10 14.25
C GLU A 140 1.26 -2.27 13.28
N LEU A 141 2.25 -1.38 13.35
CA LEU A 141 3.47 -1.54 12.58
C LEU A 141 4.26 -2.80 12.99
N LEU A 142 4.33 -3.11 14.29
CA LEU A 142 4.96 -4.35 14.76
C LEU A 142 4.23 -5.59 14.23
N ASP A 143 2.88 -5.62 14.27
CA ASP A 143 2.10 -6.72 13.69
C ASP A 143 2.40 -6.88 12.20
N PHE A 144 2.43 -5.78 11.45
CA PHE A 144 2.77 -5.78 10.03
C PHE A 144 4.17 -6.33 9.77
N LEU A 145 5.19 -5.87 10.51
CA LEU A 145 6.57 -6.33 10.38
C LEU A 145 6.71 -7.82 10.72
N ARG A 146 6.00 -8.32 11.75
CA ARG A 146 5.96 -9.75 12.08
C ARG A 146 5.40 -10.59 10.93
N VAL A 147 4.31 -10.14 10.33
CA VAL A 147 3.73 -10.83 9.17
C VAL A 147 4.71 -10.81 7.99
N LEU A 148 5.37 -9.69 7.72
CA LEU A 148 6.38 -9.61 6.66
C LEU A 148 7.55 -10.56 6.91
N LYS A 149 8.03 -10.67 8.17
CA LYS A 149 9.08 -11.62 8.58
C LYS A 149 8.63 -13.06 8.35
N ASP A 150 7.43 -13.42 8.84
CA ASP A 150 6.84 -14.76 8.70
C ASP A 150 6.67 -15.18 7.23
N GLU A 151 6.30 -14.24 6.36
CA GLU A 151 6.07 -14.48 4.93
C GLU A 151 7.35 -14.33 4.07
N GLY A 152 8.52 -14.12 4.69
CA GLY A 152 9.83 -14.15 4.04
C GLY A 152 10.19 -12.89 3.25
N PHE A 153 9.62 -11.73 3.60
CA PHE A 153 9.98 -10.46 2.97
C PHE A 153 11.34 -9.91 3.43
N PHE A 154 11.86 -10.36 4.58
CA PHE A 154 13.19 -9.95 5.05
C PHE A 154 14.26 -10.85 4.43
N ASN A 155 14.54 -10.61 3.17
CA ASN A 155 15.50 -11.37 2.39
C ASN A 155 16.65 -10.45 1.94
N ALA A 156 17.85 -10.72 2.45
CA ALA A 156 19.03 -9.91 2.14
C ALA A 156 19.52 -10.06 0.68
N GLU A 157 19.21 -11.18 0.02
CA GLU A 157 19.58 -11.41 -1.38
C GLU A 157 18.64 -10.68 -2.36
N HIS A 158 17.37 -10.54 -1.96
CA HIS A 158 16.33 -9.87 -2.74
C HIS A 158 15.53 -8.94 -1.83
N PRO A 159 16.12 -7.79 -1.43
CA PRO A 159 15.46 -6.88 -0.49
C PRO A 159 14.25 -6.20 -1.13
N TYR A 160 13.16 -6.17 -0.37
CA TYR A 160 12.00 -5.36 -0.72
C TYR A 160 12.18 -3.92 -0.24
N VAL A 161 11.61 -2.97 -0.98
CA VAL A 161 11.52 -1.58 -0.51
C VAL A 161 10.36 -1.49 0.48
N LEU A 162 10.62 -0.91 1.64
CA LEU A 162 9.62 -0.50 2.61
C LEU A 162 9.79 1.01 2.85
N SER A 163 8.87 1.81 2.34
CA SER A 163 8.91 3.26 2.47
C SER A 163 7.92 3.74 3.52
N MET A 164 8.25 4.85 4.20
CA MET A 164 7.29 5.55 5.02
C MET A 164 6.46 6.53 4.16
N GLU A 165 5.15 6.54 4.36
CA GLU A 165 4.26 7.53 3.76
C GLU A 165 3.59 8.35 4.84
N VAL A 166 3.84 9.67 4.84
CA VAL A 166 3.31 10.59 5.83
C VAL A 166 3.10 11.98 5.24
N THR A 167 1.96 12.56 5.56
CA THR A 167 1.59 13.92 5.17
C THR A 167 1.45 14.80 6.41
N LEU A 168 1.98 16.02 6.35
CA LEU A 168 1.85 17.00 7.42
C LEU A 168 0.40 17.45 7.59
N ARG A 169 -0.06 17.46 8.83
CA ARG A 169 -1.33 18.12 9.17
C ARG A 169 -1.09 19.61 9.49
N PRO A 170 -2.11 20.47 9.37
CA PRO A 170 -1.97 21.89 9.69
C PRO A 170 -1.35 22.11 11.08
N GLY A 171 -0.31 22.90 11.15
CA GLY A 171 0.39 23.24 12.39
C GLY A 171 1.45 22.25 12.85
N GLU A 172 1.70 21.16 12.12
CA GLU A 172 2.79 20.23 12.41
C GLU A 172 4.11 20.68 11.80
N ASP A 173 5.21 20.38 12.50
CA ASP A 173 6.59 20.60 12.05
C ASP A 173 7.11 19.36 11.33
N GLU A 174 7.67 19.54 10.13
CA GLU A 174 8.17 18.45 9.27
C GLU A 174 9.25 17.62 9.98
N GLY A 175 10.20 18.27 10.65
CA GLY A 175 11.28 17.57 11.35
C GLY A 175 10.76 16.71 12.50
N ILE A 176 9.75 17.19 13.24
CA ILE A 176 9.11 16.46 14.33
C ILE A 176 8.33 15.25 13.78
N VAL A 177 7.57 15.43 12.70
CA VAL A 177 6.79 14.34 12.08
C VAL A 177 7.70 13.25 11.54
N LEU A 178 8.77 13.59 10.83
CA LEU A 178 9.78 12.64 10.35
C LEU A 178 10.49 11.92 11.50
N ALA A 179 10.87 12.66 12.56
CA ALA A 179 11.48 12.05 13.74
C ALA A 179 10.51 11.09 14.46
N ASN A 180 9.22 11.42 14.52
CA ASN A 180 8.20 10.55 15.06
C ASN A 180 8.10 9.23 14.27
N THR A 181 8.00 9.32 12.95
CA THR A 181 7.87 8.15 12.07
C THR A 181 9.09 7.22 12.20
N LYS A 182 10.31 7.79 12.18
CA LYS A 182 11.55 7.03 12.42
C LYS A 182 11.59 6.38 13.80
N ARG A 183 11.14 7.09 14.84
CA ARG A 183 11.08 6.54 16.20
C ARG A 183 10.10 5.37 16.30
N VAL A 184 8.92 5.47 15.69
CA VAL A 184 7.93 4.39 15.67
C VAL A 184 8.49 3.17 14.96
N LEU A 185 9.12 3.35 13.78
CA LEU A 185 9.78 2.24 13.06
C LEU A 185 10.86 1.58 13.91
N ASN A 186 11.76 2.36 14.52
CA ASN A 186 12.84 1.82 15.35
C ASN A 186 12.32 1.03 16.55
N ARG A 187 11.23 1.50 17.18
CA ARG A 187 10.60 0.79 18.31
C ARG A 187 9.94 -0.51 17.87
N ALA A 188 9.17 -0.47 16.77
CA ALA A 188 8.55 -1.67 16.24
C ALA A 188 9.61 -2.70 15.81
N TRP A 189 10.70 -2.25 15.19
CA TRP A 189 11.82 -3.11 14.80
C TRP A 189 12.52 -3.75 16.00
N ALA A 190 12.83 -2.98 17.04
CA ALA A 190 13.44 -3.52 18.26
C ALA A 190 12.57 -4.60 18.92
N LEU A 191 11.25 -4.39 18.97
CA LEU A 191 10.29 -5.38 19.50
C LEU A 191 10.07 -6.60 18.59
N LEU A 192 10.52 -6.54 17.34
CA LEU A 192 10.46 -7.66 16.39
C LEU A 192 11.59 -8.65 16.60
N GLU A 193 12.75 -8.17 17.10
CA GLU A 193 13.94 -8.97 17.32
C GLU A 193 13.90 -9.78 18.63
N ASP A 194 13.04 -9.37 19.58
CA ASP A 194 12.81 -10.08 20.83
C ASP A 194 11.82 -11.25 20.63
#